data_8d55c11e7b4990c9cb83b2bca6743fd8
#
_entry.id   8d55c11e7b4990c9cb83b2bca6743fd8
#
_cell.length_a   1.000
_cell.length_b   1.000
_cell.length_c   1.000
_cell.angle_alpha   90.00
_cell.angle_beta   90.00
_cell.angle_gamma   90.00
#
_symmetry.space_group_name_H-M   'P 1'
#
loop_
_entity.id
_entity.type
_entity.pdbx_description
1 polymer ?
#
loop_
_entity_poly.entity_id
_entity_poly.type
_entity_poly.pdbx_seq_one_letter_code
_entity_poly.pdbx_strand_id
1 'polypeptide(L)'
;MRILVTGAKGFIGKNLCAQLNNIKEGKAKYYGDLVVDEIHEYDLDSTPEQLDLWCKECDFVFNLAGVNRPKDPEEFMKENFGFTTILLDTLKKYKNDCPVMISSSIQATLAGRFGTSEYGKSKKAGEELMFRYGEEIGRASCRERV
;
A
#
# COMPACT_ATOMS: atom_id res chain seq x y z
N MET A 1 -6.16 -3.91 16.30
CA MET A 1 -5.78 -3.19 15.06
C MET A 1 -6.35 -3.91 13.86
N ARG A 2 -7.07 -3.21 13.01
CA ARG A 2 -7.60 -3.71 11.73
C ARG A 2 -6.68 -3.24 10.62
N ILE A 3 -6.14 -4.18 9.87
CA ILE A 3 -5.08 -3.92 8.88
C ILE A 3 -5.62 -4.17 7.47
N LEU A 4 -5.50 -3.18 6.61
CA LEU A 4 -5.79 -3.32 5.17
C LEU A 4 -4.49 -3.60 4.42
N VAL A 5 -4.46 -4.69 3.67
CA VAL A 5 -3.36 -5.07 2.78
C VAL A 5 -3.86 -5.05 1.35
N THR A 6 -3.35 -4.15 0.52
CA THR A 6 -3.64 -4.15 -0.92
C THR A 6 -2.55 -4.91 -1.68
N GLY A 7 -2.90 -5.55 -2.80
CA GLY A 7 -1.99 -6.50 -3.45
C GLY A 7 -1.76 -7.76 -2.61
N ALA A 8 -2.76 -8.16 -1.84
CA ALA A 8 -2.68 -9.22 -0.85
C ALA A 8 -2.34 -10.60 -1.45
N LYS A 9 -2.72 -10.83 -2.71
CA LYS A 9 -2.46 -12.09 -3.43
C LYS A 9 -1.12 -12.12 -4.17
N GLY A 10 -0.40 -11.00 -4.18
CA GLY A 10 0.96 -10.92 -4.70
C GLY A 10 1.97 -11.66 -3.81
N PHE A 11 3.22 -11.81 -4.28
CA PHE A 11 4.25 -12.53 -3.53
C PHE A 11 4.48 -11.94 -2.13
N ILE A 12 4.70 -10.63 -2.05
CA ILE A 12 4.91 -9.95 -0.76
C ILE A 12 3.63 -9.97 0.07
N GLY A 13 2.48 -9.68 -0.56
CA GLY A 13 1.18 -9.63 0.11
C GLY A 13 0.83 -10.94 0.81
N LYS A 14 0.97 -12.08 0.13
CA LYS A 14 0.72 -13.40 0.72
C LYS A 14 1.59 -13.69 1.94
N ASN A 15 2.88 -13.38 1.85
CA ASN A 15 3.82 -13.59 2.96
C ASN A 15 3.49 -12.67 4.14
N LEU A 16 3.17 -11.41 3.87
CA LEU A 16 2.75 -10.46 4.90
C LEU A 16 1.45 -10.91 5.58
N CYS A 17 0.42 -11.25 4.80
CA CYS A 17 -0.86 -11.73 5.35
C CYS A 17 -0.68 -12.99 6.19
N ALA A 18 0.15 -13.94 5.75
CA ALA A 18 0.47 -15.13 6.53
C ALA A 18 1.11 -14.77 7.89
N GLN A 19 2.05 -13.82 7.89
CA GLN A 19 2.70 -13.38 9.13
C GLN A 19 1.73 -12.60 10.03
N LEU A 20 0.90 -11.74 9.48
CA LEU A 20 -0.14 -11.04 10.25
C LEU A 20 -1.14 -12.00 10.89
N ASN A 21 -1.53 -13.08 10.17
CA ASN A 21 -2.36 -14.14 10.73
C ASN A 21 -1.65 -14.89 11.87
N ASN A 22 -0.34 -15.16 11.76
CA ASN A 22 0.43 -15.76 12.86
C ASN A 22 0.44 -14.86 14.10
N ILE A 23 0.51 -13.53 13.93
CA ILE A 23 0.42 -12.57 15.05
C ILE A 23 -0.99 -12.62 15.65
N LYS A 24 -2.03 -12.57 14.80
CA LYS A 24 -3.44 -12.62 15.21
C LYS A 24 -3.76 -13.87 16.03
N GLU A 25 -3.21 -15.02 15.62
CA GLU A 25 -3.42 -16.31 16.30
C GLU A 25 -2.49 -16.54 17.50
N GLY A 26 -1.63 -15.56 17.84
CA GLY A 26 -0.69 -15.66 18.95
C GLY A 26 0.48 -16.65 18.73
N LYS A 27 0.72 -17.04 17.48
CA LYS A 27 1.81 -17.96 17.10
C LYS A 27 3.17 -17.25 16.97
N ALA A 28 3.15 -15.96 16.68
CA ALA A 28 4.35 -15.12 16.52
C ALA A 28 4.63 -14.37 17.83
N LYS A 29 5.70 -14.74 18.54
CA LYS A 29 6.01 -14.25 19.90
C LYS A 29 6.88 -12.96 19.95
N TYR A 30 7.34 -12.46 18.81
CA TYR A 30 8.36 -11.40 18.78
C TYR A 30 7.83 -9.98 18.50
N TYR A 31 6.51 -9.80 18.42
CA TYR A 31 5.90 -8.52 18.04
C TYR A 31 5.33 -7.73 19.22
N GLY A 32 5.80 -8.01 20.43
CA GLY A 32 5.40 -7.28 21.64
C GLY A 32 3.89 -7.28 21.86
N ASP A 33 3.35 -6.11 22.13
CA ASP A 33 1.92 -5.91 22.44
C ASP A 33 1.06 -5.68 21.19
N LEU A 34 1.57 -5.98 19.99
CA LEU A 34 0.80 -5.84 18.76
C LEU A 34 -0.38 -6.83 18.72
N VAL A 35 -1.59 -6.29 18.73
CA VAL A 35 -2.82 -7.05 18.60
C VAL A 35 -3.42 -6.83 17.22
N VAL A 36 -3.55 -7.88 16.42
CA VAL A 36 -4.21 -7.86 15.12
C VAL A 36 -5.59 -8.47 15.27
N ASP A 37 -6.64 -7.66 15.06
CA ASP A 37 -8.03 -8.09 15.16
C ASP A 37 -8.55 -8.62 13.84
N GLU A 38 -8.34 -7.87 12.75
CA GLU A 38 -8.80 -8.20 11.41
C GLU A 38 -7.73 -7.87 10.36
N ILE A 39 -7.72 -8.67 9.29
CA ILE A 39 -6.86 -8.47 8.12
C ILE A 39 -7.78 -8.43 6.90
N HIS A 40 -7.84 -7.26 6.26
CA HIS A 40 -8.61 -7.05 5.03
C HIS A 40 -7.69 -7.20 3.83
N GLU A 41 -7.89 -8.26 3.06
CA GLU A 41 -7.07 -8.63 1.91
C GLU A 41 -7.70 -8.11 0.61
N TYR A 42 -7.23 -6.96 0.13
CA TYR A 42 -7.70 -6.35 -1.12
C TYR A 42 -6.80 -6.73 -2.29
N ASP A 43 -7.41 -7.19 -3.38
CA ASP A 43 -6.73 -7.50 -4.64
C ASP A 43 -7.66 -7.27 -5.85
N LEU A 44 -7.23 -7.64 -7.05
CA LEU A 44 -7.94 -7.40 -8.31
C LEU A 44 -9.36 -7.98 -8.36
N ASP A 45 -9.65 -9.01 -7.60
CA ASP A 45 -10.97 -9.64 -7.47
C ASP A 45 -11.84 -9.02 -6.37
N SER A 46 -11.34 -8.01 -5.66
CA SER A 46 -12.10 -7.27 -4.66
C SER A 46 -12.96 -6.18 -5.31
N THR A 47 -14.04 -5.79 -4.63
CA THR A 47 -14.97 -4.78 -5.13
C THR A 47 -14.67 -3.37 -4.60
N PRO A 48 -15.09 -2.30 -5.30
CA PRO A 48 -14.99 -0.93 -4.79
C PRO A 48 -15.71 -0.73 -3.43
N GLU A 49 -16.82 -1.43 -3.21
CA GLU A 49 -17.58 -1.39 -1.96
C GLU A 49 -16.78 -1.99 -0.79
N GLN A 50 -16.00 -3.04 -1.05
CA GLN A 50 -15.09 -3.61 -0.06
C GLN A 50 -13.97 -2.62 0.29
N LEU A 51 -13.41 -1.92 -0.71
CA LEU A 51 -12.41 -0.88 -0.46
C LEU A 51 -12.98 0.24 0.41
N ASP A 52 -14.17 0.73 0.08
CA ASP A 52 -14.88 1.75 0.84
C ASP A 52 -15.06 1.34 2.31
N LEU A 53 -15.59 0.13 2.54
CA LEU A 53 -15.81 -0.39 3.89
C LEU A 53 -14.50 -0.51 4.69
N TRP A 54 -13.50 -1.10 4.08
CA TRP A 54 -12.22 -1.36 4.75
C TRP A 54 -11.41 -0.07 5.00
N CYS A 55 -11.45 0.89 4.07
CA CYS A 55 -10.85 2.21 4.29
C CYS A 55 -11.54 3.01 5.40
N LYS A 56 -12.84 2.81 5.60
CA LYS A 56 -13.58 3.47 6.69
C LYS A 56 -13.13 3.00 8.06
N GLU A 57 -12.75 1.73 8.21
CA GLU A 57 -12.54 1.12 9.52
C GLU A 57 -11.11 0.66 9.82
N CYS A 58 -10.20 0.66 8.84
CA CYS A 58 -8.83 0.20 9.07
C CYS A 58 -8.03 1.17 9.95
N ASP A 59 -7.10 0.60 10.71
CA ASP A 59 -6.19 1.32 11.60
C ASP A 59 -4.78 1.45 11.00
N PHE A 60 -4.46 0.65 9.97
CA PHE A 60 -3.21 0.68 9.23
C PHE A 60 -3.39 0.13 7.82
N VAL A 61 -2.67 0.68 6.85
CA VAL A 61 -2.68 0.22 5.45
C VAL A 61 -1.28 -0.16 4.98
N PHE A 62 -1.14 -1.38 4.46
CA PHE A 62 -0.02 -1.80 3.63
C PHE A 62 -0.43 -1.73 2.16
N ASN A 63 0.00 -0.70 1.44
CA ASN A 63 -0.26 -0.57 0.01
C ASN A 63 0.84 -1.26 -0.80
N LEU A 64 0.63 -2.53 -1.09
CA LEU A 64 1.52 -3.39 -1.89
C LEU A 64 0.99 -3.60 -3.31
N ALA A 65 -0.20 -3.07 -3.61
CA ALA A 65 -0.78 -3.16 -4.94
C ALA A 65 0.14 -2.49 -5.96
N GLY A 66 0.35 -3.16 -7.08
CA GLY A 66 1.16 -2.67 -8.17
C GLY A 66 1.62 -3.77 -9.10
N VAL A 67 1.96 -3.40 -10.32
CA VAL A 67 2.49 -4.30 -11.34
C VAL A 67 4.00 -4.12 -11.46
N ASN A 68 4.73 -5.22 -11.62
CA ASN A 68 6.18 -5.21 -11.80
C ASN A 68 6.61 -5.50 -13.25
N ARG A 69 5.77 -6.19 -14.01
CA ARG A 69 6.03 -6.61 -15.40
C ARG A 69 4.75 -6.54 -16.22
N PRO A 70 4.21 -5.34 -16.47
CA PRO A 70 3.03 -5.20 -17.31
C PRO A 70 3.37 -5.51 -18.77
N LYS A 71 2.35 -5.84 -19.55
CA LYS A 71 2.50 -6.01 -21.01
C LYS A 71 2.69 -4.66 -21.70
N ASP A 72 2.08 -3.62 -21.16
CA ASP A 72 2.16 -2.25 -21.65
C ASP A 72 2.80 -1.36 -20.57
N PRO A 73 3.85 -0.56 -20.90
CA PRO A 73 4.46 0.38 -19.95
C PRO A 73 3.48 1.40 -19.33
N GLU A 74 2.41 1.76 -20.01
CA GLU A 74 1.38 2.67 -19.48
C GLU A 74 0.63 2.08 -18.27
N GLU A 75 0.57 0.75 -18.16
CA GLU A 75 -0.03 0.06 -17.02
C GLU A 75 0.69 0.39 -15.70
N PHE A 76 1.99 0.71 -15.72
CA PHE A 76 2.70 1.13 -14.51
C PHE A 76 2.06 2.36 -13.85
N MET A 77 1.74 3.38 -14.65
CA MET A 77 1.12 4.59 -14.10
C MET A 77 -0.32 4.34 -13.68
N LYS A 78 -1.08 3.63 -14.51
CA LYS A 78 -2.48 3.33 -14.21
C LYS A 78 -2.64 2.48 -12.96
N GLU A 79 -1.90 1.39 -12.84
CA GLU A 79 -2.07 0.42 -11.76
C GLU A 79 -1.34 0.87 -10.47
N ASN A 80 -0.12 1.43 -10.58
CA ASN A 80 0.64 1.81 -9.41
C ASN A 80 0.21 3.17 -8.85
N PHE A 81 0.16 4.20 -9.69
CA PHE A 81 -0.22 5.56 -9.27
C PHE A 81 -1.73 5.74 -9.18
N GLY A 82 -2.48 5.26 -10.17
CA GLY A 82 -3.93 5.42 -10.23
C GLY A 82 -4.63 4.74 -9.05
N PHE A 83 -4.27 3.50 -8.73
CA PHE A 83 -4.82 2.80 -7.59
C PHE A 83 -4.46 3.48 -6.26
N THR A 84 -3.20 3.90 -6.09
CA THR A 84 -2.78 4.63 -4.88
C THR A 84 -3.60 5.90 -4.68
N THR A 85 -3.89 6.64 -5.76
CA THR A 85 -4.77 7.82 -5.70
C THR A 85 -6.16 7.45 -5.20
N ILE A 86 -6.77 6.41 -5.74
CA ILE A 86 -8.10 5.93 -5.32
C ILE A 86 -8.10 5.55 -3.85
N LEU A 87 -7.10 4.81 -3.39
CA LEU A 87 -6.95 4.40 -2.00
C LEU A 87 -6.88 5.61 -1.05
N LEU A 88 -6.01 6.57 -1.34
CA LEU A 88 -5.83 7.75 -0.48
C LEU A 88 -7.06 8.66 -0.51
N ASP A 89 -7.71 8.84 -1.65
CA ASP A 89 -8.95 9.60 -1.77
C ASP A 89 -10.09 8.94 -0.98
N THR A 90 -10.15 7.60 -0.97
CA THR A 90 -11.13 6.85 -0.19
C THR A 90 -10.90 7.03 1.31
N LEU A 91 -9.65 6.95 1.78
CA LEU A 91 -9.32 7.24 3.18
C LEU A 91 -9.71 8.67 3.57
N LYS A 92 -9.41 9.67 2.73
CA LYS A 92 -9.80 11.07 2.96
C LYS A 92 -11.33 11.25 3.00
N LYS A 93 -12.06 10.58 2.11
CA LYS A 93 -13.53 10.59 2.07
C LYS A 93 -14.14 10.20 3.41
N TYR A 94 -13.57 9.20 4.08
CA TYR A 94 -14.03 8.71 5.38
C TYR A 94 -13.31 9.38 6.57
N LYS A 95 -12.49 10.40 6.33
CA LYS A 95 -11.69 11.08 7.35
C LYS A 95 -10.83 10.12 8.17
N ASN A 96 -10.37 9.05 7.55
CA ASN A 96 -9.48 8.08 8.17
C ASN A 96 -8.03 8.51 7.92
N ASP A 97 -7.37 8.96 8.99
CA ASP A 97 -5.99 9.43 8.99
C ASP A 97 -4.99 8.35 9.43
N CYS A 98 -5.34 7.07 9.27
CA CYS A 98 -4.49 5.97 9.64
C CYS A 98 -3.15 5.99 8.87
N PRO A 99 -2.07 5.45 9.45
CA PRO A 99 -0.82 5.30 8.74
C PRO A 99 -0.95 4.44 7.49
N VAL A 100 -0.31 4.88 6.40
CA VAL A 100 -0.22 4.15 5.14
C VAL A 100 1.24 3.91 4.80
N MET A 101 1.62 2.65 4.63
CA MET A 101 2.91 2.26 4.10
C MET A 101 2.77 1.93 2.62
N ILE A 102 3.68 2.42 1.79
CA ILE A 102 3.78 2.01 0.38
C ILE A 102 5.07 1.24 0.11
N SER A 103 5.01 0.27 -0.79
CA SER A 103 6.20 -0.33 -1.35
C SER A 103 6.75 0.58 -2.46
N SER A 104 7.97 1.07 -2.29
CA SER A 104 8.67 1.84 -3.30
C SER A 104 9.86 1.07 -3.88
N SER A 105 10.73 1.72 -4.62
CA SER A 105 11.91 1.14 -5.23
C SER A 105 13.04 2.14 -5.24
N ILE A 106 14.29 1.64 -5.17
CA ILE A 106 15.47 2.49 -5.39
C ILE A 106 15.44 3.14 -6.79
N GLN A 107 14.75 2.53 -7.76
CA GLN A 107 14.58 3.11 -9.10
C GLN A 107 13.82 4.45 -9.10
N ALA A 108 13.05 4.73 -8.06
CA ALA A 108 12.39 6.03 -7.90
C ALA A 108 13.38 7.20 -7.73
N THR A 109 14.60 6.91 -7.27
CA THR A 109 15.63 7.93 -6.99
C THR A 109 16.86 7.83 -7.87
N LEU A 110 16.97 6.80 -8.73
CA LEU A 110 18.11 6.63 -9.61
C LEU A 110 18.08 7.65 -10.75
N ALA A 111 19.25 8.17 -11.10
CA ALA A 111 19.46 9.02 -12.27
C ALA A 111 19.87 8.18 -13.50
N GLY A 112 19.91 8.82 -14.69
CA GLY A 112 20.29 8.19 -15.94
C GLY A 112 19.23 7.21 -16.45
N ARG A 113 19.67 6.10 -17.08
CA ARG A 113 18.76 5.13 -17.72
C ARG A 113 17.75 4.46 -16.78
N PHE A 114 18.07 4.36 -15.50
CA PHE A 114 17.16 3.78 -14.49
C PHE A 114 16.13 4.78 -13.99
N GLY A 115 16.49 6.07 -13.91
CA GLY A 115 15.56 7.14 -13.53
C GLY A 115 14.52 7.46 -14.61
N THR A 116 14.73 7.00 -15.86
CA THR A 116 13.80 7.20 -16.99
C THR A 116 12.88 6.01 -17.23
N SER A 117 13.03 4.90 -16.46
CA SER A 117 12.13 3.76 -16.61
C SER A 117 10.70 4.12 -16.18
N GLU A 118 9.70 3.61 -16.90
CA GLU A 118 8.28 3.84 -16.55
C GLU A 118 7.95 3.29 -15.15
N TYR A 119 8.58 2.19 -14.76
CA TYR A 119 8.47 1.66 -13.40
C TYR A 119 9.01 2.65 -12.36
N GLY A 120 10.24 3.17 -12.55
CA GLY A 120 10.84 4.15 -11.64
C GLY A 120 10.01 5.43 -11.54
N LYS A 121 9.49 5.92 -12.66
CA LYS A 121 8.59 7.10 -12.71
C LYS A 121 7.30 6.84 -11.93
N SER A 122 6.67 5.67 -12.09
CA SER A 122 5.44 5.35 -11.37
C SER A 122 5.65 5.24 -9.87
N LYS A 123 6.77 4.67 -9.43
CA LYS A 123 7.14 4.58 -8.01
C LYS A 123 7.43 5.96 -7.42
N LYS A 124 8.14 6.84 -8.15
CA LYS A 124 8.38 8.22 -7.74
C LYS A 124 7.08 9.01 -7.61
N ALA A 125 6.17 8.89 -8.58
CA ALA A 125 4.87 9.54 -8.53
C ALA A 125 4.05 9.07 -7.31
N GLY A 126 4.10 7.78 -6.98
CA GLY A 126 3.50 7.23 -5.76
C GLY A 126 4.10 7.82 -4.49
N GLU A 127 5.42 7.96 -4.40
CA GLU A 127 6.09 8.63 -3.27
C GLU A 127 5.63 10.08 -3.11
N GLU A 128 5.60 10.86 -4.19
CA GLU A 128 5.17 12.27 -4.17
C GLU A 128 3.71 12.41 -3.72
N LEU A 129 2.85 11.49 -4.16
CA LEU A 129 1.45 11.44 -3.73
C LEU A 129 1.32 11.16 -2.22
N MET A 130 2.13 10.24 -1.70
CA MET A 130 2.18 9.92 -0.28
C MET A 130 2.69 11.08 0.58
N PHE A 131 3.69 11.83 0.13
CA PHE A 131 4.16 13.01 0.84
C PHE A 131 3.05 14.08 0.93
N ARG A 132 2.36 14.35 -0.17
CA ARG A 132 1.23 15.29 -0.17
C ARG A 132 0.11 14.83 0.75
N TYR A 133 -0.24 13.54 0.70
CA TYR A 133 -1.22 12.96 1.61
C TYR A 133 -0.81 13.14 3.08
N GLY A 134 0.44 12.85 3.42
CA GLY A 134 0.97 13.03 4.78
C GLY A 134 0.86 14.49 5.26
N GLU A 135 1.17 15.46 4.40
CA GLU A 135 1.01 16.88 4.70
C GLU A 135 -0.46 17.25 4.92
N GLU A 136 -1.37 16.77 4.08
CA GLU A 136 -2.81 17.06 4.17
C GLU A 136 -3.43 16.53 5.47
N ILE A 137 -3.01 15.36 5.94
CA ILE A 137 -3.52 14.75 7.20
C ILE A 137 -2.70 15.11 8.44
N GLY A 138 -1.62 15.91 8.28
CA GLY A 138 -0.75 16.32 9.38
C GLY A 138 0.11 15.20 9.98
N ARG A 139 0.46 14.17 9.18
CA ARG A 139 1.31 13.05 9.58
C ARG A 139 2.58 12.96 8.73
N ALA A 140 3.67 12.50 9.34
CA ALA A 140 4.88 12.19 8.61
C ALA A 140 4.66 11.00 7.66
N SER A 141 5.13 11.13 6.41
CA SER A 141 5.09 10.03 5.46
C SER A 141 6.21 9.04 5.74
N CYS A 142 5.87 7.76 5.78
CA CYS A 142 6.84 6.67 5.86
C CYS A 142 6.81 5.88 4.55
N ARG A 143 8.00 5.56 4.03
CA ARG A 143 8.16 4.74 2.83
C ARG A 143 9.18 3.64 3.06
N GLU A 144 8.92 2.48 2.52
CA GLU A 144 9.86 1.38 2.45
C GLU A 144 10.26 1.14 1.01
N ARG A 145 11.55 1.00 0.77
CA ARG A 145 12.11 0.73 -0.55
C ARG A 145 12.60 -0.71 -0.62
N VAL A 146 12.03 -1.42 -1.52
CA VAL A 146 12.40 -2.81 -1.81
C VAL A 146 13.29 -2.89 -3.05
#